data_13e28e20a7f167fd052a90f1bc6255df
#
_entry.id   13e28e20a7f167fd052a90f1bc6255df
#
_cell.length_a   1.000
_cell.length_b   1.000
_cell.length_c   1.000
_cell.angle_alpha   90.00
_cell.angle_beta   90.00
_cell.angle_gamma   90.00
#
_symmetry.space_group_name_H-M   'P 1'
#
loop_
_entity.id
_entity.type
_entity.pdbx_description
1 polymer ?
#
loop_
_entity_poly.entity_id
_entity_poly.type
_entity_poly.pdbx_seq_one_letter_code
_entity_poly.pdbx_strand_id
1 'polypeptide(L)'
;MAESSSPPAAEVGDHTGSVIVGVDGSSGSETALRWALDRVDDYGPVVPVHAWDYPAWTYTPAALGGGIAPSSEEMMTSTRSGIGEYLEAIDPTLVDQLVVRWGSASTVLVEEAASSEMLIIGTRGHGAVASRLLGSVSLWCAHHAAVPVAIVPDGALTDRDSERIAVGVDGSPNSEDALRWALRHHQGRQLSVYGAWQSALVFGYEPSVVDPAKVAKASTRLVEDAITRVCQDEGLSADDIKIVMSNESPGYALHHASDENDLLIIGGRSRTGFEYALLGSTSTGLIVKPHCATIVVPHDESHTIVEEH
;
A
#
# COMPACT_ATOMS: atom_id res chain seq x y z
N MET A 1 -2.79 -44.49 3.80
CA MET A 1 -3.34 -43.18 4.20
C MET A 1 -2.14 -42.33 4.60
N ALA A 2 -1.60 -41.52 3.72
CA ALA A 2 -0.58 -40.54 4.07
C ALA A 2 -1.33 -39.34 4.67
N GLU A 3 -1.08 -39.07 5.94
CA GLU A 3 -1.53 -37.84 6.56
C GLU A 3 -0.90 -36.66 5.80
N SER A 4 -1.73 -35.87 5.14
CA SER A 4 -1.29 -34.56 4.62
C SER A 4 -1.12 -33.65 5.84
N SER A 5 0.02 -33.76 6.51
CA SER A 5 0.38 -32.79 7.53
C SER A 5 0.77 -31.49 6.83
N SER A 6 -0.11 -30.49 6.89
CA SER A 6 0.29 -29.12 6.62
C SER A 6 1.57 -28.83 7.44
N PRO A 7 2.56 -28.16 6.85
CA PRO A 7 3.74 -27.75 7.62
C PRO A 7 3.29 -26.93 8.84
N PRO A 8 3.99 -27.04 9.99
CA PRO A 8 3.67 -26.25 11.16
C PRO A 8 3.67 -24.77 10.78
N ALA A 9 2.71 -24.02 11.30
CA ALA A 9 2.69 -22.57 11.15
C ALA A 9 4.03 -22.02 11.70
N ALA A 10 4.85 -21.46 10.82
CA ALA A 10 6.06 -20.78 11.25
C ALA A 10 5.68 -19.58 12.11
N GLU A 11 6.42 -19.32 13.17
CA GLU A 11 6.24 -18.12 13.98
C GLU A 11 6.45 -16.88 13.12
N VAL A 12 5.62 -15.86 13.31
CA VAL A 12 5.78 -14.55 12.68
C VAL A 12 7.02 -13.88 13.28
N GLY A 13 7.89 -13.33 12.42
CA GLY A 13 9.09 -12.63 12.88
C GLY A 13 8.75 -11.31 13.58
N ASP A 14 9.65 -10.84 14.46
CA ASP A 14 9.63 -9.44 14.91
C ASP A 14 10.43 -8.60 13.90
N HIS A 15 9.73 -7.71 13.20
CA HIS A 15 10.28 -6.87 12.15
C HIS A 15 10.25 -5.37 12.51
N THR A 16 10.21 -5.06 13.81
CA THR A 16 10.22 -3.67 14.31
C THR A 16 11.42 -2.89 13.75
N GLY A 17 11.15 -1.69 13.23
CA GLY A 17 12.16 -0.81 12.63
C GLY A 17 12.61 -1.22 11.23
N SER A 18 11.97 -2.20 10.59
CA SER A 18 12.27 -2.65 9.23
C SER A 18 11.04 -2.59 8.33
N VAL A 19 11.25 -2.68 7.02
CA VAL A 19 10.18 -2.76 6.03
C VAL A 19 10.11 -4.16 5.42
N ILE A 20 8.90 -4.67 5.24
CA ILE A 20 8.65 -5.95 4.57
C ILE A 20 8.46 -5.71 3.08
N VAL A 21 9.17 -6.48 2.25
CA VAL A 21 8.99 -6.47 0.80
C VAL A 21 8.51 -7.83 0.31
N GLY A 22 7.33 -7.87 -0.30
CA GLY A 22 6.82 -9.08 -0.94
C GLY A 22 7.59 -9.41 -2.22
N VAL A 23 8.25 -10.57 -2.26
CA VAL A 23 9.05 -11.01 -3.42
C VAL A 23 8.55 -12.34 -3.96
N ASP A 24 8.36 -12.42 -5.28
CA ASP A 24 7.96 -13.63 -5.99
C ASP A 24 8.81 -13.93 -7.22
N GLY A 25 9.85 -13.11 -7.48
CA GLY A 25 10.73 -13.22 -8.64
C GLY A 25 10.16 -12.59 -9.92
N SER A 26 9.00 -11.91 -9.84
CA SER A 26 8.45 -11.14 -10.97
C SER A 26 9.13 -9.78 -11.12
N SER A 27 9.00 -9.16 -12.30
CA SER A 27 9.47 -7.78 -12.52
C SER A 27 8.81 -6.76 -11.60
N GLY A 28 7.54 -6.98 -11.24
CA GLY A 28 6.82 -6.13 -10.29
C GLY A 28 7.41 -6.20 -8.88
N SER A 29 7.74 -7.39 -8.39
CA SER A 29 8.41 -7.55 -7.09
C SER A 29 9.85 -7.04 -7.12
N GLU A 30 10.57 -7.14 -8.25
CA GLU A 30 11.89 -6.54 -8.41
C GLU A 30 11.83 -5.02 -8.33
N THR A 31 10.86 -4.40 -9.01
CA THR A 31 10.68 -2.94 -8.95
C THR A 31 10.37 -2.48 -7.52
N ALA A 32 9.49 -3.20 -6.80
CA ALA A 32 9.17 -2.91 -5.40
C ALA A 32 10.40 -3.04 -4.50
N LEU A 33 11.20 -4.09 -4.70
CA LEU A 33 12.43 -4.32 -3.94
C LEU A 33 13.48 -3.21 -4.17
N ARG A 34 13.71 -2.82 -5.43
CA ARG A 34 14.63 -1.72 -5.76
C ARG A 34 14.15 -0.38 -5.21
N TRP A 35 12.86 -0.11 -5.27
CA TRP A 35 12.24 1.08 -4.67
C TRP A 35 12.45 1.13 -3.15
N ALA A 36 12.34 -0.01 -2.46
CA ALA A 36 12.59 -0.12 -1.03
C ALA A 36 14.07 0.10 -0.68
N LEU A 37 14.98 -0.52 -1.44
CA LEU A 37 16.43 -0.40 -1.23
C LEU A 37 16.93 1.04 -1.40
N ASP A 38 16.36 1.79 -2.33
CA ASP A 38 16.66 3.21 -2.54
C ASP A 38 16.19 4.11 -1.37
N ARG A 39 15.35 3.58 -0.48
CA ARG A 39 14.71 4.31 0.62
C ARG A 39 14.96 3.73 2.02
N VAL A 40 16.03 2.96 2.18
CA VAL A 40 16.39 2.37 3.49
C VAL A 40 16.65 3.43 4.57
N ASP A 41 17.14 4.61 4.17
CA ASP A 41 17.35 5.73 5.09
C ASP A 41 16.03 6.38 5.54
N ASP A 42 14.95 6.25 4.74
CA ASP A 42 13.65 6.81 5.05
C ASP A 42 12.81 5.87 5.92
N TYR A 43 12.87 4.56 5.62
CA TYR A 43 11.90 3.60 6.15
C TYR A 43 12.54 2.43 6.90
N GLY A 44 13.86 2.30 6.89
CA GLY A 44 14.59 1.24 7.58
C GLY A 44 15.02 0.08 6.68
N PRO A 45 15.71 -0.91 7.26
CA PRO A 45 16.25 -2.06 6.53
C PRO A 45 15.16 -2.93 5.90
N VAL A 46 15.50 -3.54 4.76
CA VAL A 46 14.59 -4.34 3.95
C VAL A 46 14.63 -5.80 4.37
N VAL A 47 13.47 -6.38 4.64
CA VAL A 47 13.27 -7.82 4.85
C VAL A 47 12.45 -8.39 3.69
N PRO A 48 13.04 -9.14 2.76
CA PRO A 48 12.29 -9.79 1.69
C PRO A 48 11.50 -10.98 2.23
N VAL A 49 10.21 -11.04 1.90
CA VAL A 49 9.29 -12.11 2.29
C VAL A 49 8.74 -12.80 1.05
N HIS A 50 8.91 -14.11 0.98
CA HIS A 50 8.33 -14.97 -0.04
C HIS A 50 7.34 -15.93 0.58
N ALA A 51 6.11 -15.91 0.08
CA ALA A 51 5.08 -16.88 0.42
C ALA A 51 5.01 -17.98 -0.64
N TRP A 52 4.96 -19.23 -0.21
CA TRP A 52 4.76 -20.35 -1.12
C TRP A 52 3.57 -21.20 -0.70
N ASP A 53 2.87 -21.74 -1.69
CA ASP A 53 1.76 -22.67 -1.48
C ASP A 53 1.85 -23.79 -2.53
N TYR A 54 1.21 -24.91 -2.24
CA TYR A 54 1.15 -25.99 -3.22
C TYR A 54 0.36 -25.52 -4.46
N PRO A 55 0.91 -25.70 -5.67
CA PRO A 55 0.15 -25.40 -6.87
C PRO A 55 -1.18 -26.16 -6.88
N ALA A 56 -2.26 -25.49 -7.26
CA ALA A 56 -3.61 -26.06 -7.22
C ALA A 56 -3.74 -27.40 -7.97
N TRP A 57 -2.88 -27.68 -8.97
CA TRP A 57 -2.86 -28.94 -9.70
C TRP A 57 -2.37 -30.12 -8.84
N THR A 58 -1.63 -29.91 -7.76
CA THR A 58 -1.20 -30.98 -6.83
C THR A 58 -2.36 -31.63 -6.13
N TYR A 59 -3.50 -30.96 -6.03
CA TYR A 59 -4.74 -31.49 -5.46
C TYR A 59 -5.63 -32.23 -6.47
N THR A 60 -5.20 -32.37 -7.72
CA THR A 60 -6.00 -33.06 -8.74
C THR A 60 -5.77 -34.57 -8.70
N PRO A 61 -6.80 -35.40 -8.98
CA PRO A 61 -6.65 -36.86 -9.04
C PRO A 61 -5.59 -37.35 -10.04
N ALA A 62 -5.27 -36.56 -11.06
CA ALA A 62 -4.22 -36.85 -12.04
C ALA A 62 -2.79 -36.75 -11.44
N ALA A 63 -2.58 -35.94 -10.43
CA ALA A 63 -1.32 -35.86 -9.69
C ALA A 63 -1.13 -37.11 -8.77
N LEU A 64 -2.20 -37.81 -8.43
CA LEU A 64 -2.18 -39.04 -7.65
C LEU A 64 -1.82 -40.27 -8.46
N GLY A 65 -1.57 -40.14 -9.77
CA GLY A 65 -1.25 -41.22 -10.73
C GLY A 65 0.21 -41.70 -10.69
N GLY A 66 0.85 -41.76 -9.52
CA GLY A 66 2.09 -42.53 -9.31
C GLY A 66 3.41 -41.78 -9.22
N GLY A 67 3.40 -40.45 -9.18
CA GLY A 67 4.57 -39.66 -8.78
C GLY A 67 4.61 -39.44 -7.27
N ILE A 68 5.79 -39.53 -6.65
CA ILE A 68 5.99 -39.12 -5.27
C ILE A 68 5.97 -37.61 -5.29
N ALA A 69 4.95 -36.96 -4.68
CA ALA A 69 4.96 -35.52 -4.50
C ALA A 69 6.17 -35.15 -3.63
N PRO A 70 6.92 -34.10 -3.95
CA PRO A 70 8.02 -33.63 -3.11
C PRO A 70 7.50 -33.27 -1.73
N SER A 71 8.30 -33.54 -0.70
CA SER A 71 7.94 -33.16 0.66
C SER A 71 7.89 -31.61 0.79
N SER A 72 7.16 -31.12 1.80
CA SER A 72 7.12 -29.69 2.10
C SER A 72 8.51 -29.12 2.39
N GLU A 73 9.40 -29.90 2.97
CA GLU A 73 10.79 -29.50 3.26
C GLU A 73 11.62 -29.37 1.97
N GLU A 74 11.49 -30.31 1.05
CA GLU A 74 12.15 -30.23 -0.26
C GLU A 74 11.64 -29.03 -1.08
N MET A 75 10.33 -28.79 -1.05
CA MET A 75 9.73 -27.63 -1.72
C MET A 75 10.19 -26.31 -1.10
N MET A 76 10.20 -26.20 0.22
CA MET A 76 10.67 -25.02 0.92
C MET A 76 12.14 -24.73 0.60
N THR A 77 12.99 -25.78 0.62
CA THR A 77 14.41 -25.66 0.30
C THR A 77 14.63 -25.21 -1.14
N SER A 78 13.91 -25.79 -2.09
CA SER A 78 13.98 -25.42 -3.51
C SER A 78 13.50 -23.98 -3.74
N THR A 79 12.39 -23.59 -3.10
CA THR A 79 11.86 -22.23 -3.18
C THR A 79 12.83 -21.22 -2.60
N ARG A 80 13.39 -21.50 -1.41
CA ARG A 80 14.40 -20.64 -0.79
C ARG A 80 15.64 -20.47 -1.67
N SER A 81 16.11 -21.55 -2.31
CA SER A 81 17.26 -21.49 -3.24
C SER A 81 16.93 -20.61 -4.46
N GLY A 82 15.79 -20.82 -5.11
CA GLY A 82 15.41 -20.05 -6.31
C GLY A 82 15.20 -18.56 -6.02
N ILE A 83 14.54 -18.21 -4.89
CA ILE A 83 14.39 -16.81 -4.49
C ILE A 83 15.73 -16.25 -4.00
N GLY A 84 16.57 -17.04 -3.33
CA GLY A 84 17.91 -16.65 -2.93
C GLY A 84 18.79 -16.25 -4.12
N GLU A 85 18.82 -17.04 -5.18
CA GLU A 85 19.54 -16.73 -6.43
C GLU A 85 19.02 -15.44 -7.08
N TYR A 86 17.70 -15.22 -7.05
CA TYR A 86 17.09 -13.99 -7.54
C TYR A 86 17.52 -12.77 -6.70
N LEU A 87 17.54 -12.87 -5.37
CA LEU A 87 17.96 -11.80 -4.49
C LEU A 87 19.47 -11.52 -4.60
N GLU A 88 20.29 -12.57 -4.70
CA GLU A 88 21.75 -12.46 -4.86
C GLU A 88 22.13 -11.63 -6.10
N ALA A 89 21.33 -11.74 -7.18
CA ALA A 89 21.52 -10.95 -8.39
C ALA A 89 21.16 -9.46 -8.21
N ILE A 90 20.38 -9.10 -7.20
CA ILE A 90 19.97 -7.71 -6.92
C ILE A 90 20.87 -7.12 -5.83
N ASP A 91 20.91 -7.77 -4.67
CA ASP A 91 21.75 -7.43 -3.51
C ASP A 91 22.00 -8.69 -2.67
N PRO A 92 23.24 -9.21 -2.62
CA PRO A 92 23.57 -10.42 -1.88
C PRO A 92 23.25 -10.36 -0.38
N THR A 93 23.21 -9.17 0.21
CA THR A 93 22.94 -9.00 1.66
C THR A 93 21.49 -9.37 2.02
N LEU A 94 20.59 -9.39 1.06
CA LEU A 94 19.17 -9.73 1.25
C LEU A 94 18.94 -11.24 1.44
N VAL A 95 19.88 -12.08 0.99
CA VAL A 95 19.72 -13.55 1.05
C VAL A 95 19.62 -14.03 2.49
N ASP A 96 20.41 -13.45 3.40
CA ASP A 96 20.39 -13.79 4.82
C ASP A 96 19.13 -13.25 5.53
N GLN A 97 18.51 -12.22 4.96
CA GLN A 97 17.27 -11.63 5.49
C GLN A 97 16.00 -12.31 4.93
N LEU A 98 16.12 -13.20 3.94
CA LEU A 98 14.99 -13.82 3.27
C LEU A 98 14.12 -14.65 4.22
N VAL A 99 12.87 -14.26 4.37
CA VAL A 99 11.82 -15.01 5.04
C VAL A 99 11.03 -15.79 4.00
N VAL A 100 10.95 -17.13 4.17
CA VAL A 100 10.13 -18.00 3.30
C VAL A 100 9.08 -18.68 4.18
N ARG A 101 7.80 -18.42 3.87
CA ARG A 101 6.68 -18.99 4.63
C ARG A 101 5.70 -19.74 3.75
N TRP A 102 5.12 -20.78 4.31
CA TRP A 102 4.01 -21.49 3.69
C TRP A 102 2.69 -20.75 3.95
N GLY A 103 1.90 -20.59 2.90
CA GLY A 103 0.57 -19.99 2.97
C GLY A 103 0.27 -19.07 1.79
N SER A 104 -0.94 -18.52 1.77
CA SER A 104 -1.30 -17.55 0.73
C SER A 104 -0.47 -16.28 0.87
N ALA A 105 0.02 -15.74 -0.25
CA ALA A 105 0.85 -14.54 -0.24
C ALA A 105 0.20 -13.36 0.49
N SER A 106 -1.11 -13.16 0.30
CA SER A 106 -1.85 -12.07 0.95
C SER A 106 -1.87 -12.19 2.48
N THR A 107 -2.07 -13.39 3.01
CA THR A 107 -2.09 -13.63 4.46
C THR A 107 -0.70 -13.52 5.05
N VAL A 108 0.27 -14.22 4.44
CA VAL A 108 1.67 -14.23 4.92
C VAL A 108 2.25 -12.83 4.98
N LEU A 109 2.06 -12.02 3.92
CA LEU A 109 2.61 -10.66 3.87
C LEU A 109 1.99 -9.75 4.93
N VAL A 110 0.68 -9.84 5.15
CA VAL A 110 0.00 -9.03 6.18
C VAL A 110 0.45 -9.44 7.59
N GLU A 111 0.60 -10.74 7.84
CA GLU A 111 1.07 -11.25 9.14
C GLU A 111 2.52 -10.83 9.42
N GLU A 112 3.45 -11.01 8.47
CA GLU A 112 4.86 -10.63 8.64
C GLU A 112 5.03 -9.11 8.78
N ALA A 113 4.19 -8.31 8.11
CA ALA A 113 4.24 -6.87 8.20
C ALA A 113 3.65 -6.29 9.50
N ALA A 114 3.00 -7.09 10.34
CA ALA A 114 2.23 -6.58 11.48
C ALA A 114 3.06 -5.80 12.52
N SER A 115 4.35 -6.08 12.64
CA SER A 115 5.30 -5.37 13.53
C SER A 115 6.28 -4.46 12.77
N SER A 116 6.21 -4.39 11.45
CA SER A 116 7.12 -3.60 10.61
C SER A 116 6.70 -2.14 10.47
N GLU A 117 7.57 -1.31 9.91
CA GLU A 117 7.25 0.10 9.61
C GLU A 117 6.33 0.23 8.38
N MET A 118 6.45 -0.70 7.41
CA MET A 118 5.69 -0.67 6.15
C MET A 118 5.73 -2.02 5.44
N LEU A 119 4.67 -2.32 4.70
CA LEU A 119 4.64 -3.38 3.69
C LEU A 119 4.80 -2.78 2.29
N ILE A 120 5.76 -3.28 1.50
CA ILE A 120 6.04 -2.82 0.14
C ILE A 120 5.80 -3.96 -0.83
N ILE A 121 5.01 -3.72 -1.87
CA ILE A 121 4.61 -4.73 -2.85
C ILE A 121 4.51 -4.13 -4.26
N GLY A 122 4.79 -4.96 -5.25
CA GLY A 122 4.53 -4.61 -6.64
C GLY A 122 3.04 -4.61 -6.98
N THR A 123 2.67 -4.03 -8.09
CA THR A 123 1.28 -4.06 -8.58
C THR A 123 0.86 -5.43 -9.06
N ARG A 124 1.81 -6.30 -9.46
CA ARG A 124 1.55 -7.62 -10.07
C ARG A 124 2.64 -8.61 -9.69
N GLY A 125 2.26 -9.90 -9.62
CA GLY A 125 3.14 -11.05 -9.48
C GLY A 125 3.12 -11.97 -10.70
N HIS A 126 3.67 -13.17 -10.56
CA HIS A 126 3.67 -14.20 -11.58
C HIS A 126 2.26 -14.60 -12.02
N GLY A 127 2.00 -14.58 -13.33
CA GLY A 127 0.73 -15.01 -13.94
C GLY A 127 -0.28 -13.90 -14.23
N ALA A 128 0.05 -12.63 -14.04
CA ALA A 128 -0.84 -11.53 -14.39
C ALA A 128 -0.92 -11.29 -15.90
N VAL A 129 -2.14 -11.25 -16.44
CA VAL A 129 -2.41 -10.81 -17.82
C VAL A 129 -2.02 -9.35 -17.96
N ALA A 130 -1.53 -8.95 -19.15
CA ALA A 130 -0.93 -7.64 -19.48
C ALA A 130 -1.84 -6.39 -19.29
N SER A 131 -2.91 -6.45 -18.50
CA SER A 131 -3.72 -5.29 -18.13
C SER A 131 -3.06 -4.57 -16.95
N ARG A 132 -3.03 -3.24 -16.98
CA ARG A 132 -2.48 -2.37 -15.90
C ARG A 132 -3.33 -2.41 -14.61
N LEU A 133 -3.90 -3.55 -14.24
CA LEU A 133 -4.75 -3.69 -13.06
C LEU A 133 -3.95 -4.25 -11.89
N LEU A 134 -4.25 -3.76 -10.70
CA LEU A 134 -3.69 -4.23 -9.45
C LEU A 134 -3.96 -5.73 -9.24
N GLY A 135 -2.96 -6.47 -8.74
CA GLY A 135 -3.11 -7.87 -8.38
C GLY A 135 -3.98 -8.06 -7.12
N SER A 136 -4.56 -9.25 -6.98
CA SER A 136 -5.39 -9.62 -5.82
C SER A 136 -4.63 -9.52 -4.50
N VAL A 137 -3.35 -9.89 -4.49
CA VAL A 137 -2.48 -9.80 -3.29
C VAL A 137 -2.31 -8.35 -2.87
N SER A 138 -1.95 -7.46 -3.82
CA SER A 138 -1.71 -6.05 -3.53
C SER A 138 -2.98 -5.35 -3.04
N LEU A 139 -4.13 -5.66 -3.65
CA LEU A 139 -5.41 -5.14 -3.21
C LEU A 139 -5.76 -5.64 -1.80
N TRP A 140 -5.57 -6.93 -1.53
CA TRP A 140 -5.83 -7.50 -0.21
C TRP A 140 -4.96 -6.86 0.87
N CYS A 141 -3.64 -6.74 0.63
CA CYS A 141 -2.71 -6.12 1.57
C CYS A 141 -3.10 -4.68 1.89
N ALA A 142 -3.42 -3.87 0.87
CA ALA A 142 -3.86 -2.50 1.06
C ALA A 142 -5.13 -2.35 1.93
N HIS A 143 -5.95 -3.41 2.00
CA HIS A 143 -7.17 -3.43 2.79
C HIS A 143 -6.98 -3.95 4.23
N HIS A 144 -6.04 -4.87 4.43
CA HIS A 144 -5.96 -5.66 5.66
C HIS A 144 -4.71 -5.42 6.49
N ALA A 145 -3.67 -4.80 5.94
CA ALA A 145 -2.47 -4.49 6.69
C ALA A 145 -2.76 -3.47 7.80
N ALA A 146 -2.14 -3.68 8.96
CA ALA A 146 -2.18 -2.77 10.10
C ALA A 146 -1.13 -1.65 10.00
N VAL A 147 -0.22 -1.76 9.02
CA VAL A 147 0.87 -0.82 8.74
C VAL A 147 0.66 -0.18 7.36
N PRO A 148 1.31 0.95 7.04
CA PRO A 148 1.27 1.53 5.71
C PRO A 148 1.66 0.51 4.62
N VAL A 149 0.97 0.56 3.48
CA VAL A 149 1.24 -0.33 2.34
C VAL A 149 1.65 0.50 1.14
N ALA A 150 2.90 0.34 0.70
CA ALA A 150 3.40 0.93 -0.53
C ALA A 150 3.14 -0.02 -1.71
N ILE A 151 2.42 0.46 -2.71
CA ILE A 151 2.13 -0.22 -3.96
C ILE A 151 2.97 0.43 -5.04
N VAL A 152 3.93 -0.31 -5.58
CA VAL A 152 4.94 0.21 -6.50
C VAL A 152 4.66 -0.33 -7.91
N PRO A 153 4.23 0.52 -8.86
CA PRO A 153 4.02 0.11 -10.25
C PRO A 153 5.34 -0.03 -11.01
N ASP A 154 5.32 -0.82 -12.07
CA ASP A 154 6.46 -0.93 -12.98
C ASP A 154 6.88 0.45 -13.49
N GLY A 155 8.16 0.78 -13.40
CA GLY A 155 8.70 2.07 -13.84
C GLY A 155 8.60 3.22 -12.84
N ALA A 156 8.13 2.99 -11.61
CA ALA A 156 8.05 4.01 -10.56
C ALA A 156 9.39 4.28 -9.84
N LEU A 157 10.50 3.88 -10.44
CA LEU A 157 11.83 4.20 -9.92
C LEU A 157 12.17 5.64 -10.32
N THR A 158 12.13 6.54 -9.35
CA THR A 158 12.48 7.95 -9.48
C THR A 158 13.64 8.28 -8.54
N ASP A 159 14.37 9.36 -8.84
CA ASP A 159 15.39 9.86 -7.95
C ASP A 159 14.73 10.35 -6.65
N ARG A 160 15.05 9.69 -5.53
CA ARG A 160 14.50 9.96 -4.21
C ARG A 160 14.65 11.43 -3.79
N ASP A 161 15.79 12.03 -4.05
CA ASP A 161 16.10 13.38 -3.56
C ASP A 161 15.29 14.46 -4.29
N SER A 162 14.84 14.18 -5.50
CA SER A 162 13.97 15.08 -6.30
C SER A 162 12.49 14.67 -6.29
N GLU A 163 12.11 13.68 -5.50
CA GLU A 163 10.77 13.11 -5.44
C GLU A 163 9.73 14.14 -5.00
N ARG A 164 8.67 14.28 -5.79
CA ARG A 164 7.50 15.12 -5.49
C ARG A 164 6.43 14.26 -4.83
N ILE A 165 5.99 14.67 -3.67
CA ILE A 165 5.03 13.93 -2.85
C ILE A 165 3.67 14.60 -2.92
N ALA A 166 2.65 13.84 -3.28
CA ALA A 166 1.25 14.24 -3.20
C ALA A 166 0.54 13.54 -2.04
N VAL A 167 -0.31 14.26 -1.32
CA VAL A 167 -1.19 13.69 -0.28
C VAL A 167 -2.64 14.03 -0.60
N GLY A 168 -3.50 13.01 -0.65
CA GLY A 168 -4.94 13.21 -0.79
C GLY A 168 -5.58 13.56 0.55
N VAL A 169 -6.20 14.74 0.65
CA VAL A 169 -6.86 15.22 1.89
C VAL A 169 -8.28 15.69 1.58
N ASP A 170 -9.24 15.17 2.35
CA ASP A 170 -10.66 15.55 2.27
C ASP A 170 -11.24 16.03 3.61
N GLY A 171 -10.39 16.14 4.63
CA GLY A 171 -10.77 16.53 5.99
C GLY A 171 -11.29 15.37 6.85
N SER A 172 -11.29 14.14 6.34
CA SER A 172 -11.61 12.95 7.14
C SER A 172 -10.43 12.55 8.03
N PRO A 173 -10.68 11.86 9.18
CA PRO A 173 -9.61 11.37 10.04
C PRO A 173 -8.58 10.53 9.29
N ASN A 174 -9.02 9.68 8.37
CA ASN A 174 -8.13 8.84 7.57
C ASN A 174 -7.19 9.66 6.68
N SER A 175 -7.68 10.75 6.10
CA SER A 175 -6.85 11.65 5.29
C SER A 175 -5.90 12.49 6.16
N GLU A 176 -6.26 12.77 7.41
CA GLU A 176 -5.37 13.40 8.38
C GLU A 176 -4.24 12.45 8.81
N ASP A 177 -4.51 11.15 8.97
CA ASP A 177 -3.46 10.17 9.23
C ASP A 177 -2.47 10.04 8.07
N ALA A 178 -2.98 10.07 6.84
CA ALA A 178 -2.12 10.10 5.64
C ALA A 178 -1.24 11.35 5.61
N LEU A 179 -1.80 12.52 5.92
CA LEU A 179 -1.05 13.78 5.99
C LEU A 179 -0.02 13.75 7.12
N ARG A 180 -0.38 13.24 8.29
CA ARG A 180 0.52 13.08 9.44
C ARG A 180 1.70 12.19 9.09
N TRP A 181 1.41 11.05 8.46
CA TRP A 181 2.44 10.14 8.00
C TRP A 181 3.37 10.80 6.98
N ALA A 182 2.82 11.51 6.00
CA ALA A 182 3.59 12.24 5.00
C ALA A 182 4.52 13.29 5.61
N LEU A 183 4.02 14.08 6.56
CA LEU A 183 4.79 15.10 7.26
C LEU A 183 5.97 14.52 8.06
N ARG A 184 5.81 13.34 8.61
CA ARG A 184 6.90 12.65 9.34
C ARG A 184 7.97 12.06 8.41
N HIS A 185 7.62 11.76 7.14
CA HIS A 185 8.48 11.01 6.22
C HIS A 185 8.92 11.78 4.97
N HIS A 186 8.48 13.05 4.76
CA HIS A 186 8.84 13.80 3.55
C HIS A 186 10.31 14.25 3.51
N GLN A 187 10.96 14.34 4.68
CA GLN A 187 12.39 14.66 4.81
C GLN A 187 12.85 15.89 3.99
N GLY A 188 12.02 16.94 3.96
CA GLY A 188 12.30 18.18 3.22
C GLY A 188 12.02 18.11 1.71
N ARG A 189 11.51 16.98 1.19
CA ARG A 189 11.04 16.86 -0.20
C ARG A 189 9.77 17.71 -0.41
N GLN A 190 9.49 18.06 -1.65
CA GLN A 190 8.32 18.87 -1.99
C GLN A 190 7.02 18.12 -1.68
N LEU A 191 6.21 18.66 -0.76
CA LEU A 191 4.92 18.10 -0.38
C LEU A 191 3.79 18.97 -0.93
N SER A 192 2.81 18.33 -1.58
CA SER A 192 1.60 18.99 -2.08
C SER A 192 0.36 18.24 -1.59
N VAL A 193 -0.60 18.97 -1.06
CA VAL A 193 -1.90 18.44 -0.64
C VAL A 193 -2.90 18.61 -1.77
N TYR A 194 -3.55 17.52 -2.15
CA TYR A 194 -4.60 17.49 -3.17
C TYR A 194 -5.96 17.28 -2.52
N GLY A 195 -6.85 18.26 -2.72
CA GLY A 195 -8.26 18.18 -2.32
C GLY A 195 -9.18 18.22 -3.55
N ALA A 196 -10.37 17.68 -3.41
CA ALA A 196 -11.38 17.71 -4.46
C ALA A 196 -12.70 18.26 -3.93
N TRP A 197 -13.41 18.98 -4.79
CA TRP A 197 -14.77 19.34 -4.56
C TRP A 197 -15.59 19.07 -5.82
N GLN A 198 -16.76 18.51 -5.67
CA GLN A 198 -17.67 18.30 -6.79
C GLN A 198 -18.99 18.97 -6.47
N SER A 199 -19.44 19.84 -7.36
CA SER A 199 -20.81 20.33 -7.30
C SER A 199 -21.70 19.10 -7.46
N ALA A 200 -22.44 18.76 -6.39
CA ALA A 200 -23.33 17.62 -6.41
C ALA A 200 -24.42 17.83 -7.47
N LEU A 201 -24.20 17.30 -8.66
CA LEU A 201 -25.27 16.88 -9.53
C LEU A 201 -25.87 15.64 -8.87
N VAL A 202 -26.62 15.88 -7.77
CA VAL A 202 -27.41 14.83 -7.13
C VAL A 202 -28.42 14.39 -8.15
N PHE A 203 -28.36 13.14 -8.53
CA PHE A 203 -29.31 12.49 -9.42
C PHE A 203 -30.74 12.91 -9.03
N GLY A 204 -31.39 13.71 -9.87
CA GLY A 204 -32.82 14.06 -9.79
C GLY A 204 -33.21 15.32 -9.02
N TYR A 205 -32.27 16.13 -8.51
CA TYR A 205 -32.57 17.47 -7.98
C TYR A 205 -32.11 18.56 -8.95
N GLU A 206 -32.94 19.61 -9.10
CA GLU A 206 -32.64 20.74 -9.98
C GLU A 206 -31.30 21.40 -9.61
N PRO A 207 -30.45 21.78 -10.60
CA PRO A 207 -29.15 22.38 -10.37
C PRO A 207 -29.15 23.73 -9.62
N SER A 208 -30.33 24.26 -9.28
CA SER A 208 -30.51 25.62 -8.78
C SER A 208 -30.30 25.80 -7.27
N VAL A 209 -30.00 24.74 -6.51
CA VAL A 209 -30.03 24.82 -5.02
C VAL A 209 -28.69 25.02 -4.35
N VAL A 210 -27.57 24.70 -4.99
CA VAL A 210 -26.25 24.83 -4.35
C VAL A 210 -25.31 25.65 -5.23
N ASP A 211 -24.86 26.79 -4.70
CA ASP A 211 -23.86 27.64 -5.33
C ASP A 211 -22.50 26.92 -5.37
N PRO A 212 -21.94 26.60 -6.57
CA PRO A 212 -20.67 25.89 -6.69
C PRO A 212 -19.51 26.61 -5.95
N ALA A 213 -19.54 27.94 -5.91
CA ALA A 213 -18.52 28.72 -5.21
C ALA A 213 -18.56 28.51 -3.70
N LYS A 214 -19.75 28.27 -3.13
CA LYS A 214 -19.89 27.94 -1.70
C LYS A 214 -19.37 26.54 -1.40
N VAL A 215 -19.63 25.57 -2.28
CA VAL A 215 -19.10 24.20 -2.14
C VAL A 215 -17.56 24.23 -2.20
N ALA A 216 -17.02 24.85 -3.23
CA ALA A 216 -15.56 25.01 -3.36
C ALA A 216 -14.92 25.61 -2.11
N LYS A 217 -15.50 26.73 -1.63
CA LYS A 217 -15.00 27.40 -0.42
C LYS A 217 -15.11 26.53 0.83
N ALA A 218 -16.18 25.80 0.99
CA ALA A 218 -16.36 24.90 2.14
C ALA A 218 -15.35 23.73 2.10
N SER A 219 -15.16 23.10 0.94
CA SER A 219 -14.20 22.01 0.76
C SER A 219 -12.75 22.48 0.95
N THR A 220 -12.39 23.67 0.44
CA THR A 220 -11.07 24.25 0.67
C THR A 220 -10.82 24.48 2.16
N ARG A 221 -11.79 25.01 2.89
CA ARG A 221 -11.67 25.19 4.34
C ARG A 221 -11.47 23.88 5.10
N LEU A 222 -12.19 22.82 4.72
CA LEU A 222 -12.01 21.51 5.35
C LEU A 222 -10.57 21.01 5.20
N VAL A 223 -9.97 21.19 4.02
CA VAL A 223 -8.58 20.82 3.75
C VAL A 223 -7.61 21.72 4.54
N GLU A 224 -7.82 23.04 4.53
CA GLU A 224 -7.01 24.01 5.30
C GLU A 224 -7.07 23.74 6.82
N ASP A 225 -8.26 23.46 7.33
CA ASP A 225 -8.47 23.12 8.75
C ASP A 225 -7.78 21.80 9.13
N ALA A 226 -7.85 20.78 8.26
CA ALA A 226 -7.15 19.52 8.46
C ALA A 226 -5.63 19.70 8.48
N ILE A 227 -5.06 20.45 7.53
CA ILE A 227 -3.64 20.78 7.49
C ILE A 227 -3.22 21.52 8.78
N THR A 228 -4.01 22.49 9.19
CA THR A 228 -3.74 23.30 10.40
C THR A 228 -3.71 22.42 11.63
N ARG A 229 -4.73 21.53 11.81
CA ARG A 229 -4.78 20.60 12.95
C ARG A 229 -3.58 19.67 12.98
N VAL A 230 -3.30 19.00 11.86
CA VAL A 230 -2.20 18.02 11.80
C VAL A 230 -0.86 18.71 12.03
N CYS A 231 -0.61 19.86 11.42
CA CYS A 231 0.64 20.61 11.64
C CYS A 231 0.78 21.09 13.10
N GLN A 232 -0.31 21.52 13.75
CA GLN A 232 -0.28 21.90 15.18
C GLN A 232 0.04 20.69 16.07
N ASP A 233 -0.58 19.54 15.80
CA ASP A 233 -0.34 18.30 16.56
C ASP A 233 1.12 17.83 16.43
N GLU A 234 1.71 17.97 15.25
CA GLU A 234 3.10 17.58 14.96
C GLU A 234 4.13 18.67 15.29
N GLY A 235 3.69 19.87 15.69
CA GLY A 235 4.58 21.00 15.97
C GLY A 235 5.30 21.55 14.74
N LEU A 236 4.68 21.42 13.55
CA LEU A 236 5.22 21.82 12.25
C LEU A 236 4.52 23.08 11.72
N SER A 237 5.19 23.80 10.78
CA SER A 237 4.56 24.88 10.03
C SER A 237 3.83 24.33 8.81
N ALA A 238 2.70 24.95 8.47
CA ALA A 238 1.96 24.69 7.25
C ALA A 238 2.42 25.56 6.05
N ASP A 239 3.38 26.48 6.25
CA ASP A 239 3.71 27.54 5.28
C ASP A 239 4.27 27.00 3.95
N ASP A 240 4.96 25.86 3.98
CA ASP A 240 5.58 25.25 2.80
C ASP A 240 4.69 24.20 2.11
N ILE A 241 3.46 23.99 2.60
CA ILE A 241 2.55 23.00 2.02
C ILE A 241 1.76 23.64 0.89
N LYS A 242 1.98 23.17 -0.33
CA LYS A 242 1.19 23.58 -1.49
C LYS A 242 -0.17 22.89 -1.47
N ILE A 243 -1.26 23.66 -1.57
CA ILE A 243 -2.62 23.13 -1.66
C ILE A 243 -3.10 23.21 -3.12
N VAL A 244 -3.56 22.10 -3.66
CA VAL A 244 -4.14 21.96 -5.00
C VAL A 244 -5.58 21.49 -4.88
N MET A 245 -6.53 22.39 -5.19
CA MET A 245 -7.96 22.08 -5.15
C MET A 245 -8.49 21.84 -6.57
N SER A 246 -9.09 20.68 -6.80
CA SER A 246 -9.72 20.32 -8.08
C SER A 246 -11.26 20.37 -8.00
N ASN A 247 -11.90 20.81 -9.10
CA ASN A 247 -13.36 20.74 -9.21
C ASN A 247 -13.85 19.43 -9.85
N GLU A 248 -13.05 18.39 -9.79
CA GLU A 248 -13.34 17.07 -10.33
C GLU A 248 -13.78 16.10 -9.23
N SER A 249 -14.13 14.88 -9.60
CA SER A 249 -14.35 13.85 -8.59
C SER A 249 -13.04 13.54 -7.86
N PRO A 250 -13.09 13.14 -6.58
CA PRO A 250 -11.89 12.80 -5.81
C PRO A 250 -10.99 11.78 -6.51
N GLY A 251 -11.57 10.79 -7.21
CA GLY A 251 -10.81 9.81 -7.98
C GLY A 251 -10.02 10.43 -9.15
N TYR A 252 -10.61 11.38 -9.85
CA TYR A 252 -9.94 12.12 -10.93
C TYR A 252 -8.84 13.03 -10.39
N ALA A 253 -9.11 13.74 -9.30
CA ALA A 253 -8.12 14.62 -8.67
C ALA A 253 -6.87 13.84 -8.22
N LEU A 254 -7.07 12.68 -7.60
CA LEU A 254 -5.96 11.82 -7.17
C LEU A 254 -5.25 11.13 -8.33
N HIS A 255 -5.97 10.77 -9.40
CA HIS A 255 -5.35 10.26 -10.62
C HIS A 255 -4.43 11.30 -11.24
N HIS A 256 -4.90 12.54 -11.36
CA HIS A 256 -4.09 13.67 -11.84
C HIS A 256 -2.89 13.93 -10.91
N ALA A 257 -3.09 13.87 -9.58
CA ALA A 257 -2.00 13.94 -8.62
C ALA A 257 -0.94 12.86 -8.86
N SER A 258 -1.35 11.62 -9.18
CA SER A 258 -0.42 10.53 -9.48
C SER A 258 0.34 10.69 -10.81
N ASP A 259 -0.21 11.46 -11.76
CA ASP A 259 0.47 11.78 -13.02
C ASP A 259 1.53 12.88 -12.85
N GLU A 260 1.29 13.81 -11.92
CA GLU A 260 2.15 14.98 -11.71
C GLU A 260 3.21 14.78 -10.62
N ASN A 261 3.10 13.73 -9.81
CA ASN A 261 3.97 13.47 -8.67
C ASN A 261 4.58 12.06 -8.74
N ASP A 262 5.64 11.86 -7.99
CA ASP A 262 6.43 10.63 -7.99
C ASP A 262 6.00 9.66 -6.89
N LEU A 263 5.36 10.20 -5.83
CA LEU A 263 4.78 9.46 -4.73
C LEU A 263 3.40 10.05 -4.37
N LEU A 264 2.39 9.18 -4.24
CA LEU A 264 1.08 9.54 -3.76
C LEU A 264 0.78 8.85 -2.42
N ILE A 265 0.29 9.61 -1.44
CA ILE A 265 -0.07 9.12 -0.12
C ILE A 265 -1.56 9.36 0.09
N ILE A 266 -2.28 8.31 0.49
CA ILE A 266 -3.73 8.37 0.73
C ILE A 266 -4.11 7.63 2.01
N GLY A 267 -5.17 8.07 2.66
CA GLY A 267 -5.75 7.35 3.79
C GLY A 267 -6.48 6.07 3.36
N GLY A 268 -6.24 5.01 4.08
CA GLY A 268 -7.05 3.80 4.06
C GLY A 268 -8.37 4.03 4.78
N ARG A 269 -9.35 3.12 4.68
CA ARG A 269 -10.57 3.16 5.52
C ARG A 269 -10.33 2.53 6.88
N SER A 270 -11.08 3.01 7.90
CA SER A 270 -11.14 2.41 9.23
C SER A 270 -11.59 0.94 9.15
N ARG A 271 -10.99 0.11 10.02
CA ARG A 271 -11.32 -1.32 10.17
C ARG A 271 -12.66 -1.54 10.90
N THR A 272 -13.23 -0.51 11.55
CA THR A 272 -14.47 -0.57 12.32
C THR A 272 -15.59 0.12 11.53
N GLY A 273 -16.50 -0.67 11.01
CA GLY A 273 -17.76 -0.18 10.45
C GLY A 273 -18.13 -0.73 9.09
N PHE A 274 -19.09 -1.67 9.08
CA PHE A 274 -19.65 -2.36 7.92
C PHE A 274 -18.69 -3.28 7.16
N GLU A 275 -18.91 -4.56 7.32
CA GLU A 275 -18.09 -5.72 6.92
C GLU A 275 -17.67 -5.83 5.44
N TYR A 276 -17.96 -4.83 4.56
CA TYR A 276 -17.67 -4.94 3.12
C TYR A 276 -17.28 -3.62 2.44
N ALA A 277 -17.00 -2.54 3.15
CA ALA A 277 -16.66 -1.27 2.51
C ALA A 277 -15.14 -0.97 2.64
N LEU A 278 -14.41 -1.77 2.00
CA LEU A 278 -12.96 -1.81 1.81
C LEU A 278 -12.52 -0.59 1.02
N LEU A 279 -11.64 0.23 1.24
CA LEU A 279 -11.20 1.46 0.54
C LEU A 279 -12.38 2.24 -0.11
N GLY A 280 -12.43 3.54 0.01
CA GLY A 280 -13.45 4.34 -0.69
C GLY A 280 -13.47 4.01 -2.18
N SER A 281 -14.61 4.15 -2.84
CA SER A 281 -14.72 4.00 -4.29
C SER A 281 -13.63 4.78 -5.04
N THR A 282 -13.21 5.88 -4.48
CA THR A 282 -12.11 6.75 -4.92
C THR A 282 -10.75 6.09 -4.77
N SER A 283 -10.41 5.63 -3.57
CA SER A 283 -9.10 4.98 -3.28
C SER A 283 -8.97 3.67 -4.03
N THR A 284 -10.03 2.85 -4.12
CA THR A 284 -10.02 1.60 -4.88
C THR A 284 -9.79 1.86 -6.37
N GLY A 285 -10.46 2.85 -6.96
CA GLY A 285 -10.31 3.20 -8.38
C GLY A 285 -8.89 3.66 -8.72
N LEU A 286 -8.24 4.39 -7.81
CA LEU A 286 -6.88 4.87 -7.97
C LEU A 286 -5.85 3.75 -7.84
N ILE A 287 -5.97 2.93 -6.78
CA ILE A 287 -5.04 1.82 -6.52
C ILE A 287 -5.06 0.82 -7.67
N VAL A 288 -6.20 0.65 -8.35
CA VAL A 288 -6.33 -0.26 -9.49
C VAL A 288 -5.42 0.14 -10.66
N LYS A 289 -5.05 1.42 -10.81
CA LYS A 289 -4.15 1.91 -11.87
C LYS A 289 -3.22 3.02 -11.35
N PRO A 290 -2.30 2.71 -10.46
CA PRO A 290 -1.37 3.73 -9.98
C PRO A 290 -0.40 4.13 -11.11
N HIS A 291 -0.16 5.44 -11.25
CA HIS A 291 0.81 5.98 -12.20
C HIS A 291 2.17 6.22 -11.53
N CYS A 292 2.17 6.44 -10.24
CA CYS A 292 3.36 6.52 -9.39
C CYS A 292 3.26 5.56 -8.21
N ALA A 293 4.30 5.43 -7.41
CA ALA A 293 4.24 4.71 -6.15
C ALA A 293 3.13 5.30 -5.27
N THR A 294 2.31 4.43 -4.66
CA THR A 294 1.18 4.87 -3.85
C THR A 294 1.22 4.21 -2.49
N ILE A 295 1.24 5.02 -1.42
CA ILE A 295 1.21 4.55 -0.04
C ILE A 295 -0.21 4.71 0.51
N VAL A 296 -0.77 3.62 0.99
CA VAL A 296 -2.04 3.58 1.70
C VAL A 296 -1.76 3.52 3.19
N VAL A 297 -2.12 4.56 3.92
CA VAL A 297 -1.91 4.66 5.36
C VAL A 297 -3.16 4.17 6.09
N PRO A 298 -3.08 3.13 6.93
CA PRO A 298 -4.23 2.67 7.70
C PRO A 298 -4.67 3.74 8.71
N HIS A 299 -5.96 3.73 9.06
CA HIS A 299 -6.47 4.63 10.09
C HIS A 299 -6.05 4.13 11.48
N ASP A 300 -5.47 5.04 12.27
CA ASP A 300 -5.13 4.80 13.67
C ASP A 300 -6.28 5.29 14.56
N GLU A 301 -7.04 4.35 15.11
CA GLU A 301 -8.17 4.64 16.00
C GLU A 301 -7.75 5.33 17.30
N SER A 302 -6.49 5.33 17.68
CA SER A 302 -5.98 5.96 18.90
C SER A 302 -6.07 7.50 18.87
N HIS A 303 -6.18 8.09 17.66
CA HIS A 303 -6.33 9.54 17.47
C HIS A 303 -7.78 10.00 17.42
N THR A 304 -8.74 9.09 17.42
CA THR A 304 -10.17 9.45 17.46
C THR A 304 -10.57 9.72 18.91
N ILE A 305 -10.33 10.95 19.38
CA ILE A 305 -10.91 11.42 20.63
C ILE A 305 -12.41 11.55 20.36
N VAL A 306 -13.16 10.64 20.94
CA VAL A 306 -14.62 10.73 21.01
C VAL A 306 -14.98 11.96 21.83
N GLU A 307 -15.32 13.08 21.20
CA GLU A 307 -16.10 14.11 21.84
C GLU A 307 -17.54 13.58 21.98
N GLU A 308 -17.77 12.76 23.01
CA GLU A 308 -19.11 12.52 23.52
C GLU A 308 -19.55 13.77 24.28
N HIS A 309 -20.46 14.50 23.67
CA HIS A 309 -21.31 15.47 24.40
C HIS A 309 -22.75 15.24 24.01
#